data_ff59d6cb84c7fa3903544fad62d176f8
#
_entry.id   ff59d6cb84c7fa3903544fad62d176f8
#
_cell.length_a   1.000
_cell.length_b   1.000
_cell.length_c   1.000
_cell.angle_alpha   90.00
_cell.angle_beta   90.00
_cell.angle_gamma   90.00
#
_symmetry.space_group_name_H-M   'P 1'
#
loop_
_entity.id
_entity.type
_entity.pdbx_description
1 polymer ?
#
loop_
_entity_poly.entity_id
_entity_poly.type
_entity_poly.pdbx_seq_one_letter_code
_entity_poly.pdbx_strand_id
1 'polypeptide(L)'
;TTITGMINGIAQPVFTRVADDKARQLAVFRKLLRFTAFISFPAMLGLSLVSKELIIITITEKWLPSADILQLLCIWGAFIPVINLFSNLLISRGHSSIYMWSTISLSLLQIVAVCAIYPYGLEWMLRIFVIINIGWLFVWFRFVKREIGLRLRDMLKDISPYLSLSIVLVVSTHYATQPIENLYLNMAAKIIMVAGLYALVLWKLQSTIFRESIEFLLKKKRA
;
A
#
# COMPACT_ATOMS: atom_id res chain seq x y z
N THR A 1 1.37 -9.10 7.12
CA THR A 1 0.29 -10.11 7.06
C THR A 1 -1.01 -9.64 7.68
N THR A 2 -0.99 -8.76 8.72
CA THR A 2 -2.20 -8.38 9.47
C THR A 2 -3.14 -7.46 8.69
N ILE A 3 -2.63 -6.41 8.06
CA ILE A 3 -3.45 -5.45 7.28
C ILE A 3 -4.05 -6.15 6.05
N THR A 4 -3.25 -6.90 5.33
CA THR A 4 -3.69 -7.68 4.16
C THR A 4 -4.73 -8.73 4.54
N GLY A 5 -4.56 -9.43 5.66
CA GLY A 5 -5.50 -10.42 6.18
C GLY A 5 -6.85 -9.82 6.56
N MET A 6 -6.85 -8.64 7.20
CA MET A 6 -8.09 -7.91 7.53
C MET A 6 -8.84 -7.48 6.27
N ILE A 7 -8.13 -6.94 5.28
CA ILE A 7 -8.74 -6.49 4.02
C ILE A 7 -9.30 -7.70 3.25
N ASN A 8 -8.56 -8.80 3.13
CA ASN A 8 -9.03 -10.00 2.43
C ASN A 8 -10.24 -10.64 3.14
N GLY A 9 -10.24 -10.70 4.47
CA GLY A 9 -11.35 -11.25 5.25
C GLY A 9 -12.66 -10.46 5.12
N ILE A 10 -12.58 -9.16 4.82
CA ILE A 10 -13.75 -8.30 4.67
C ILE A 10 -14.12 -8.11 3.19
N ALA A 11 -13.14 -7.91 2.31
CA ALA A 11 -13.38 -7.53 0.94
C ALA A 11 -14.10 -8.62 0.12
N GLN A 12 -13.65 -9.85 0.22
CA GLN A 12 -14.22 -10.96 -0.57
C GLN A 12 -15.69 -11.24 -0.23
N PRO A 13 -16.10 -11.41 1.05
CA PRO A 13 -17.51 -11.59 1.40
C PRO A 13 -18.39 -10.40 1.02
N VAL A 14 -17.86 -9.17 1.15
CA VAL A 14 -18.62 -7.95 0.77
C VAL A 14 -18.82 -7.90 -0.74
N PHE A 15 -17.80 -8.20 -1.55
CA PHE A 15 -17.93 -8.23 -3.00
C PHE A 15 -18.90 -9.30 -3.49
N THR A 16 -18.91 -10.47 -2.86
CA THR A 16 -19.84 -11.55 -3.20
C THR A 16 -21.29 -11.16 -2.94
N ARG A 17 -21.57 -10.46 -1.83
CA ARG A 17 -22.92 -9.98 -1.49
C ARG A 17 -23.50 -8.95 -2.45
N VAL A 18 -22.66 -8.23 -3.17
CA VAL A 18 -23.05 -7.18 -4.13
C VAL A 18 -22.69 -7.54 -5.57
N ALA A 19 -22.42 -8.81 -5.86
CA ALA A 19 -21.94 -9.26 -7.16
C ALA A 19 -22.96 -9.03 -8.30
N ASP A 20 -24.26 -9.06 -7.98
CA ASP A 20 -25.34 -8.92 -8.96
C ASP A 20 -25.57 -7.48 -9.42
N ASP A 21 -25.16 -6.49 -8.62
CA ASP A 21 -25.29 -5.06 -8.94
C ASP A 21 -23.92 -4.43 -9.20
N LYS A 22 -23.59 -4.24 -10.47
CA LYS A 22 -22.29 -3.65 -10.89
C LYS A 22 -22.07 -2.23 -10.36
N ALA A 23 -23.11 -1.42 -10.27
CA ALA A 23 -23.01 -0.03 -9.80
C ALA A 23 -22.68 0.01 -8.30
N ARG A 24 -23.39 -0.82 -7.52
CA ARG A 24 -23.16 -0.98 -6.10
C ARG A 24 -21.78 -1.59 -5.83
N GLN A 25 -21.38 -2.59 -6.60
CA GLN A 25 -20.06 -3.22 -6.48
C GLN A 25 -18.92 -2.23 -6.79
N LEU A 26 -19.07 -1.37 -7.81
CA LEU A 26 -18.12 -0.29 -8.09
C LEU A 26 -18.02 0.71 -6.94
N ALA A 27 -19.14 1.12 -6.36
CA ALA A 27 -19.16 2.05 -5.22
C ALA A 27 -18.45 1.45 -3.99
N VAL A 28 -18.71 0.18 -3.69
CA VAL A 28 -18.05 -0.57 -2.60
C VAL A 28 -16.57 -0.73 -2.87
N PHE A 29 -16.19 -1.12 -4.10
CA PHE A 29 -14.78 -1.25 -4.48
C PHE A 29 -14.02 0.06 -4.28
N ARG A 30 -14.55 1.18 -4.75
CA ARG A 30 -13.95 2.50 -4.60
C ARG A 30 -13.84 2.92 -3.12
N LYS A 31 -14.82 2.59 -2.30
CA LYS A 31 -14.76 2.85 -0.86
C LYS A 31 -13.64 2.06 -0.19
N LEU A 32 -13.54 0.75 -0.49
CA LEU A 32 -12.46 -0.11 0.02
C LEU A 32 -11.09 0.32 -0.51
N LEU A 33 -10.99 0.73 -1.78
CA LEU A 33 -9.76 1.23 -2.38
C LEU A 33 -9.23 2.46 -1.64
N ARG A 34 -10.10 3.42 -1.34
CA ARG A 34 -9.75 4.62 -0.55
C ARG A 34 -9.32 4.26 0.87
N PHE A 35 -10.04 3.36 1.52
CA PHE A 35 -9.70 2.89 2.87
C PHE A 35 -8.36 2.16 2.90
N THR A 36 -8.11 1.31 1.92
CA THR A 36 -6.84 0.59 1.76
C THR A 36 -5.68 1.58 1.54
N ALA A 37 -5.85 2.54 0.64
CA ALA A 37 -4.85 3.58 0.36
C ALA A 37 -4.58 4.45 1.60
N PHE A 38 -5.63 4.83 2.32
CA PHE A 38 -5.57 5.61 3.56
C PHE A 38 -4.66 4.97 4.63
N ILE A 39 -4.67 3.64 4.78
CA ILE A 39 -3.86 2.93 5.78
C ILE A 39 -2.51 2.53 5.22
N SER A 40 -2.48 1.97 4.01
CA SER A 40 -1.29 1.32 3.45
C SER A 40 -0.16 2.30 3.14
N PHE A 41 -0.47 3.44 2.49
CA PHE A 41 0.58 4.38 2.09
C PHE A 41 1.30 5.02 3.27
N PRO A 42 0.64 5.62 4.28
CA PRO A 42 1.36 6.22 5.40
C PRO A 42 2.09 5.18 6.25
N ALA A 43 1.54 3.98 6.41
CA ALA A 43 2.17 2.92 7.19
C ALA A 43 3.47 2.44 6.53
N MET A 44 3.44 2.14 5.23
CA MET A 44 4.59 1.59 4.53
C MET A 44 5.65 2.65 4.19
N LEU A 45 5.22 3.85 3.79
CA LEU A 45 6.16 4.96 3.53
C LEU A 45 6.75 5.49 4.85
N GLY A 46 5.97 5.50 5.94
CA GLY A 46 6.48 5.79 7.28
C GLY A 46 7.52 4.76 7.74
N LEU A 47 7.30 3.47 7.50
CA LEU A 47 8.27 2.41 7.75
C LEU A 47 9.54 2.59 6.91
N SER A 48 9.40 2.97 5.63
CA SER A 48 10.52 3.31 4.76
C SER A 48 11.37 4.45 5.33
N LEU A 49 10.75 5.47 5.92
CA LEU A 49 11.43 6.61 6.52
C LEU A 49 12.31 6.24 7.72
N VAL A 50 11.85 5.28 8.54
CA VAL A 50 12.56 4.84 9.75
C VAL A 50 13.40 3.59 9.55
N SER A 51 13.57 3.12 8.31
CA SER A 51 14.22 1.85 8.00
C SER A 51 15.67 1.78 8.50
N LYS A 52 16.43 2.88 8.40
CA LYS A 52 17.84 2.95 8.86
C LYS A 52 17.93 2.81 10.37
N GLU A 53 17.18 3.63 11.10
CA GLU A 53 17.14 3.59 12.56
C GLU A 53 16.64 2.22 13.05
N LEU A 54 15.60 1.68 12.38
CA LEU A 54 15.05 0.39 12.73
C LEU A 54 16.11 -0.74 12.61
N ILE A 55 16.86 -0.78 11.51
CA ILE A 55 17.91 -1.79 11.29
C ILE A 55 19.03 -1.66 12.35
N ILE A 56 19.50 -0.45 12.61
CA ILE A 56 20.56 -0.23 13.59
C ILE A 56 20.11 -0.66 15.00
N ILE A 57 18.90 -0.30 15.40
CA ILE A 57 18.36 -0.60 16.74
C ILE A 57 18.07 -2.09 16.93
N THR A 58 17.52 -2.74 15.90
CA THR A 58 17.05 -4.14 16.04
C THR A 58 18.12 -5.18 15.73
N ILE A 59 19.04 -4.86 14.81
CA ILE A 59 20.03 -5.84 14.34
C ILE A 59 21.44 -5.37 14.68
N THR A 60 22.00 -4.42 13.99
CA THR A 60 23.28 -3.71 14.24
C THR A 60 23.63 -2.85 12.99
N GLU A 61 24.61 -1.94 13.14
CA GLU A 61 25.14 -1.12 12.04
C GLU A 61 25.72 -1.92 10.87
N LYS A 62 26.20 -3.14 11.13
CA LYS A 62 26.74 -4.05 10.10
C LYS A 62 25.73 -4.33 8.98
N TRP A 63 24.42 -4.27 9.29
CA TRP A 63 23.33 -4.55 8.37
C TRP A 63 22.72 -3.30 7.72
N LEU A 64 23.38 -2.14 7.87
CA LEU A 64 22.90 -0.88 7.29
C LEU A 64 22.56 -0.95 5.79
N PRO A 65 23.33 -1.69 4.93
CA PRO A 65 22.93 -1.87 3.52
C PRO A 65 21.54 -2.50 3.32
N SER A 66 21.05 -3.26 4.31
CA SER A 66 19.69 -3.84 4.26
C SER A 66 18.60 -2.80 4.45
N ALA A 67 18.92 -1.62 4.97
CA ALA A 67 17.94 -0.54 5.11
C ALA A 67 17.47 -0.01 3.75
N ASP A 68 18.37 0.09 2.77
CA ASP A 68 18.02 0.53 1.42
C ASP A 68 17.11 -0.51 0.72
N ILE A 69 17.38 -1.80 0.96
CA ILE A 69 16.51 -2.89 0.51
C ILE A 69 15.12 -2.77 1.16
N LEU A 70 15.06 -2.55 2.47
CA LEU A 70 13.81 -2.38 3.21
C LEU A 70 13.01 -1.18 2.70
N GLN A 71 13.68 -0.04 2.43
CA GLN A 71 13.04 1.14 1.84
C GLN A 71 12.36 0.82 0.51
N LEU A 72 13.07 0.14 -0.37
CA LEU A 72 12.58 -0.25 -1.69
C LEU A 72 11.38 -1.21 -1.58
N LEU A 73 11.47 -2.20 -0.70
CA LEU A 73 10.39 -3.16 -0.44
C LEU A 73 9.16 -2.50 0.22
N CYS A 74 9.34 -1.47 1.03
CA CYS A 74 8.24 -0.68 1.59
C CYS A 74 7.46 0.06 0.51
N ILE A 75 8.13 0.57 -0.54
CA ILE A 75 7.45 1.21 -1.67
C ILE A 75 6.51 0.21 -2.36
N TRP A 76 6.99 -1.00 -2.67
CA TRP A 76 6.13 -2.05 -3.20
C TRP A 76 5.06 -2.49 -2.20
N GLY A 77 5.45 -2.69 -0.94
CA GLY A 77 4.55 -3.08 0.16
C GLY A 77 3.34 -2.17 0.31
N ALA A 78 3.49 -0.88 0.00
CA ALA A 78 2.38 0.08 0.01
C ALA A 78 1.28 -0.23 -1.02
N PHE A 79 1.63 -0.88 -2.13
CA PHE A 79 0.69 -1.27 -3.19
C PHE A 79 0.12 -2.68 -3.02
N ILE A 80 0.72 -3.57 -2.20
CA ILE A 80 0.23 -4.95 -2.00
C ILE A 80 -1.25 -5.00 -1.61
N PRO A 81 -1.74 -4.24 -0.60
CA PRO A 81 -3.16 -4.29 -0.23
C PRO A 81 -4.09 -3.80 -1.33
N VAL A 82 -3.63 -2.84 -2.15
CA VAL A 82 -4.35 -2.37 -3.34
C VAL A 82 -4.47 -3.50 -4.37
N ILE A 83 -3.37 -4.17 -4.71
CA ILE A 83 -3.34 -5.30 -5.65
C ILE A 83 -4.27 -6.43 -5.16
N ASN A 84 -4.24 -6.74 -3.86
CA ASN A 84 -5.10 -7.76 -3.28
C ASN A 84 -6.59 -7.40 -3.39
N LEU A 85 -6.94 -6.11 -3.31
CA LEU A 85 -8.32 -5.68 -3.50
C LEU A 85 -8.81 -5.96 -4.93
N PHE A 86 -7.96 -5.71 -5.94
CA PHE A 86 -8.26 -6.02 -7.34
C PHE A 86 -8.44 -7.52 -7.57
N SER A 87 -7.53 -8.34 -7.04
CA SER A 87 -7.61 -9.80 -7.17
C SER A 87 -8.84 -10.39 -6.45
N ASN A 88 -9.17 -9.90 -5.24
CA ASN A 88 -10.35 -10.33 -4.51
C ASN A 88 -11.66 -10.04 -5.26
N LEU A 89 -11.75 -8.90 -5.95
CA LEU A 89 -12.90 -8.59 -6.79
C LEU A 89 -13.06 -9.62 -7.93
N LEU A 90 -11.98 -9.94 -8.64
CA LEU A 90 -12.02 -10.90 -9.75
C LEU A 90 -12.40 -12.30 -9.26
N ILE A 91 -11.85 -12.73 -8.13
CA ILE A 91 -12.17 -14.01 -7.52
C ILE A 91 -13.65 -14.07 -7.09
N SER A 92 -14.17 -12.99 -6.48
CA SER A 92 -15.57 -12.91 -6.05
C SER A 92 -16.58 -12.95 -7.20
N ARG A 93 -16.14 -12.62 -8.41
CA ARG A 93 -16.93 -12.73 -9.65
C ARG A 93 -16.75 -14.07 -10.38
N GLY A 94 -16.05 -15.03 -9.79
CA GLY A 94 -15.81 -16.34 -10.38
C GLY A 94 -14.66 -16.39 -11.41
N HIS A 95 -13.92 -15.29 -11.57
CA HIS A 95 -12.80 -15.20 -12.53
C HIS A 95 -11.46 -15.65 -11.92
N SER A 96 -11.46 -16.74 -11.16
CA SER A 96 -10.23 -17.30 -10.55
C SER A 96 -9.18 -17.73 -11.58
N SER A 97 -9.59 -18.11 -12.79
CA SER A 97 -8.67 -18.41 -13.89
C SER A 97 -7.87 -17.19 -14.34
N ILE A 98 -8.48 -16.00 -14.39
CA ILE A 98 -7.78 -14.74 -14.70
C ILE A 98 -6.73 -14.46 -13.62
N TYR A 99 -7.08 -14.65 -12.34
CA TYR A 99 -6.14 -14.50 -11.23
C TYR A 99 -4.96 -15.45 -11.38
N MET A 100 -5.21 -16.74 -11.63
CA MET A 100 -4.19 -17.76 -11.80
C MET A 100 -3.23 -17.41 -12.96
N TRP A 101 -3.76 -17.17 -14.16
CA TRP A 101 -2.92 -16.86 -15.32
C TRP A 101 -2.16 -15.55 -15.19
N SER A 102 -2.78 -14.51 -14.61
CA SER A 102 -2.09 -13.24 -14.34
C SER A 102 -0.94 -13.42 -13.34
N THR A 103 -1.13 -14.22 -12.31
CA THR A 103 -0.07 -14.50 -11.32
C THR A 103 1.06 -15.33 -11.92
N ILE A 104 0.75 -16.35 -12.72
CA ILE A 104 1.75 -17.17 -13.43
C ILE A 104 2.55 -16.27 -14.39
N SER A 105 1.88 -15.44 -15.19
CA SER A 105 2.56 -14.52 -16.13
C SER A 105 3.47 -13.53 -15.42
N LEU A 106 3.02 -12.98 -14.29
CA LEU A 106 3.84 -12.09 -13.45
C LEU A 106 5.09 -12.83 -12.94
N SER A 107 4.92 -14.06 -12.41
CA SER A 107 6.03 -14.84 -11.88
C SER A 107 7.04 -15.20 -12.96
N LEU A 108 6.59 -15.58 -14.15
CA LEU A 108 7.48 -15.86 -15.29
C LEU A 108 8.24 -14.61 -15.72
N LEU A 109 7.55 -13.46 -15.81
CA LEU A 109 8.20 -12.18 -16.13
C LEU A 109 9.26 -11.82 -15.09
N GLN A 110 8.99 -12.03 -13.81
CA GLN A 110 9.94 -11.79 -12.72
C GLN A 110 11.17 -12.68 -12.81
N ILE A 111 10.99 -13.99 -13.09
CA ILE A 111 12.10 -14.92 -13.26
C ILE A 111 12.98 -14.48 -14.43
N VAL A 112 12.40 -14.18 -15.59
CA VAL A 112 13.13 -13.72 -16.77
C VAL A 112 13.89 -12.42 -16.47
N ALA A 113 13.22 -11.45 -15.82
CA ALA A 113 13.83 -10.17 -15.48
C ALA A 113 14.98 -10.33 -14.47
N VAL A 114 14.83 -11.17 -13.46
CA VAL A 114 15.88 -11.46 -12.47
C VAL A 114 17.08 -12.13 -13.14
N CYS A 115 16.86 -13.14 -14.00
CA CYS A 115 17.94 -13.80 -14.74
C CYS A 115 18.69 -12.84 -15.67
N ALA A 116 17.98 -11.92 -16.34
CA ALA A 116 18.60 -10.96 -17.23
C ALA A 116 19.43 -9.90 -16.49
N ILE A 117 19.03 -9.55 -15.26
CA ILE A 117 19.63 -8.45 -14.49
C ILE A 117 20.63 -8.98 -13.44
N TYR A 118 20.70 -10.28 -13.24
CA TYR A 118 21.64 -10.91 -12.31
C TYR A 118 23.09 -10.34 -12.37
N PRO A 119 23.68 -10.08 -13.56
CA PRO A 119 25.04 -9.54 -13.65
C PRO A 119 25.21 -8.13 -13.05
N TYR A 120 24.11 -7.36 -12.90
CA TYR A 120 24.16 -5.99 -12.40
C TYR A 120 24.02 -5.89 -10.86
N GLY A 121 23.87 -7.03 -10.19
CA GLY A 121 23.81 -7.11 -8.73
C GLY A 121 22.41 -7.01 -8.12
N LEU A 122 22.35 -7.31 -6.80
CA LEU A 122 21.10 -7.46 -6.04
C LEU A 122 20.23 -6.20 -6.04
N GLU A 123 20.83 -5.02 -5.98
CA GLU A 123 20.10 -3.75 -5.92
C GLU A 123 19.25 -3.52 -7.19
N TRP A 124 19.84 -3.75 -8.36
CA TRP A 124 19.13 -3.65 -9.63
C TRP A 124 18.05 -4.70 -9.79
N MET A 125 18.29 -5.93 -9.33
CA MET A 125 17.29 -6.99 -9.32
C MET A 125 16.06 -6.58 -8.51
N LEU A 126 16.25 -6.01 -7.32
CA LEU A 126 15.16 -5.55 -6.45
C LEU A 126 14.42 -4.34 -7.05
N ARG A 127 15.14 -3.38 -7.63
CA ARG A 127 14.50 -2.23 -8.30
C ARG A 127 13.57 -2.68 -9.42
N ILE A 128 14.05 -3.57 -10.28
CA ILE A 128 13.25 -4.11 -11.39
C ILE A 128 12.07 -4.93 -10.86
N PHE A 129 12.28 -5.75 -9.82
CA PHE A 129 11.21 -6.48 -9.17
C PHE A 129 10.09 -5.53 -8.69
N VAL A 130 10.43 -4.45 -8.02
CA VAL A 130 9.46 -3.44 -7.54
C VAL A 130 8.73 -2.77 -8.71
N ILE A 131 9.46 -2.36 -9.75
CA ILE A 131 8.88 -1.70 -10.93
C ILE A 131 7.89 -2.64 -11.64
N ILE A 132 8.25 -3.91 -11.84
CA ILE A 132 7.38 -4.90 -12.48
C ILE A 132 6.11 -5.09 -11.66
N ASN A 133 6.22 -5.24 -10.33
CA ASN A 133 5.06 -5.45 -9.45
C ASN A 133 4.11 -4.26 -9.44
N ILE A 134 4.63 -3.04 -9.33
CA ILE A 134 3.80 -1.82 -9.39
C ILE A 134 3.19 -1.65 -10.79
N GLY A 135 3.98 -1.89 -11.84
CA GLY A 135 3.50 -1.85 -13.22
C GLY A 135 2.39 -2.87 -13.48
N TRP A 136 2.45 -4.05 -12.84
CA TRP A 136 1.44 -5.08 -12.98
C TRP A 136 0.06 -4.66 -12.44
N LEU A 137 -0.01 -3.62 -11.62
CA LEU A 137 -1.27 -3.01 -11.18
C LEU A 137 -2.12 -2.55 -12.38
N PHE A 138 -1.50 -2.11 -13.49
CA PHE A 138 -2.23 -1.75 -14.70
C PHE A 138 -2.87 -2.97 -15.39
N VAL A 139 -2.26 -4.14 -15.29
CA VAL A 139 -2.85 -5.39 -15.79
C VAL A 139 -4.09 -5.73 -14.96
N TRP A 140 -4.00 -5.69 -13.63
CA TRP A 140 -5.16 -5.87 -12.74
C TRP A 140 -6.26 -4.85 -13.00
N PHE A 141 -5.89 -3.57 -13.15
CA PHE A 141 -6.82 -2.50 -13.48
C PHE A 141 -7.58 -2.79 -14.78
N ARG A 142 -6.92 -3.29 -15.83
CA ARG A 142 -7.55 -3.61 -17.12
C ARG A 142 -8.65 -4.66 -16.95
N PHE A 143 -8.42 -5.70 -16.17
CA PHE A 143 -9.43 -6.73 -15.89
C PHE A 143 -10.59 -6.18 -15.06
N VAL A 144 -10.31 -5.47 -13.98
CA VAL A 144 -11.34 -4.87 -13.11
C VAL A 144 -12.16 -3.82 -13.86
N LYS A 145 -11.53 -3.01 -14.72
CA LYS A 145 -12.23 -2.07 -15.60
C LYS A 145 -13.28 -2.79 -16.47
N ARG A 146 -12.92 -3.95 -17.01
CA ARG A 146 -13.83 -4.75 -17.85
C ARG A 146 -15.03 -5.30 -17.06
N GLU A 147 -14.82 -5.65 -15.79
CA GLU A 147 -15.83 -6.26 -14.93
C GLU A 147 -16.84 -5.27 -14.36
N ILE A 148 -16.35 -4.18 -13.76
CA ILE A 148 -17.17 -3.21 -13.02
C ILE A 148 -17.17 -1.81 -13.63
N GLY A 149 -16.51 -1.60 -14.78
CA GLY A 149 -16.47 -0.29 -15.43
C GLY A 149 -15.60 0.75 -14.72
N LEU A 150 -14.66 0.35 -13.86
CA LEU A 150 -13.77 1.27 -13.14
C LEU A 150 -12.97 2.13 -14.13
N ARG A 151 -13.06 3.46 -14.01
CA ARG A 151 -12.29 4.39 -14.83
C ARG A 151 -10.93 4.66 -14.18
N LEU A 152 -9.87 4.79 -15.00
CA LEU A 152 -8.53 5.10 -14.51
C LEU A 152 -8.51 6.41 -13.69
N ARG A 153 -9.24 7.42 -14.16
CA ARG A 153 -9.38 8.70 -13.46
C ARG A 153 -9.97 8.55 -12.07
N ASP A 154 -10.95 7.64 -11.89
CA ASP A 154 -11.58 7.39 -10.60
C ASP A 154 -10.63 6.65 -9.65
N MET A 155 -9.91 5.64 -10.18
CA MET A 155 -8.87 4.94 -9.42
C MET A 155 -7.77 5.92 -8.95
N LEU A 156 -7.27 6.75 -9.84
CA LEU A 156 -6.25 7.75 -9.50
C LEU A 156 -6.76 8.76 -8.48
N LYS A 157 -8.00 9.26 -8.61
CA LYS A 157 -8.62 10.16 -7.63
C LYS A 157 -8.78 9.52 -6.26
N ASP A 158 -9.00 8.20 -6.19
CA ASP A 158 -9.19 7.48 -4.94
C ASP A 158 -7.84 7.16 -4.26
N ILE A 159 -6.73 7.05 -5.01
CA ILE A 159 -5.39 6.71 -4.50
C ILE A 159 -4.52 7.95 -4.29
N SER A 160 -4.50 8.87 -5.26
CA SER A 160 -3.52 9.97 -5.31
C SER A 160 -3.50 10.88 -4.07
N PRO A 161 -4.63 11.25 -3.44
CA PRO A 161 -4.58 12.15 -2.29
C PRO A 161 -3.86 11.53 -1.09
N TYR A 162 -4.04 10.22 -0.87
CA TYR A 162 -3.37 9.53 0.24
C TYR A 162 -1.90 9.26 -0.05
N LEU A 163 -1.57 8.91 -1.30
CA LEU A 163 -0.20 8.70 -1.74
C LEU A 163 0.60 10.00 -1.71
N SER A 164 0.09 11.08 -2.33
CA SER A 164 0.77 12.38 -2.36
C SER A 164 0.95 12.97 -0.97
N LEU A 165 -0.09 12.91 -0.12
CA LEU A 165 0.01 13.36 1.26
C LEU A 165 1.10 12.58 2.02
N SER A 166 1.12 11.25 1.89
CA SER A 166 2.11 10.41 2.56
C SER A 166 3.54 10.74 2.08
N ILE A 167 3.75 10.94 0.77
CA ILE A 167 5.06 11.34 0.24
C ILE A 167 5.49 12.70 0.79
N VAL A 168 4.61 13.71 0.75
CA VAL A 168 4.93 15.05 1.26
C VAL A 168 5.29 15.00 2.74
N LEU A 169 4.53 14.26 3.55
CA LEU A 169 4.79 14.13 4.97
C LEU A 169 6.10 13.39 5.28
N VAL A 170 6.39 12.32 4.55
CA VAL A 170 7.64 11.56 4.70
C VAL A 170 8.84 12.43 4.34
N VAL A 171 8.78 13.14 3.21
CA VAL A 171 9.85 14.03 2.77
C VAL A 171 10.04 15.19 3.75
N SER A 172 8.97 15.88 4.16
CA SER A 172 9.05 16.98 5.12
C SER A 172 9.58 16.53 6.50
N THR A 173 9.14 15.36 6.99
CA THR A 173 9.62 14.79 8.25
C THR A 173 11.09 14.40 8.15
N HIS A 174 11.53 13.84 7.02
CA HIS A 174 12.93 13.50 6.81
C HIS A 174 13.84 14.71 7.01
N TYR A 175 13.53 15.83 6.36
CA TYR A 175 14.31 17.06 6.51
C TYR A 175 14.19 17.69 7.90
N ALA A 176 13.02 17.66 8.53
CA ALA A 176 12.80 18.24 9.85
C ALA A 176 13.55 17.48 10.98
N THR A 177 13.81 16.19 10.78
CA THR A 177 14.47 15.34 11.78
C THR A 177 15.98 15.20 11.56
N GLN A 178 16.55 15.75 10.49
CA GLN A 178 18.00 15.73 10.24
C GLN A 178 18.86 16.25 11.40
N PRO A 179 18.49 17.34 12.13
CA PRO A 179 19.33 17.87 13.22
C PRO A 179 19.31 16.99 14.48
N ILE A 180 18.52 15.93 14.55
CA ILE A 180 18.41 15.06 15.71
C ILE A 180 19.48 13.96 15.60
N GLU A 181 20.58 14.08 16.36
CA GLU A 181 21.69 13.13 16.35
C GLU A 181 21.36 11.82 17.09
N ASN A 182 20.52 11.90 18.13
CA ASN A 182 20.16 10.70 18.90
C ASN A 182 19.25 9.77 18.10
N LEU A 183 19.73 8.55 17.85
CA LEU A 183 19.06 7.55 17.00
C LEU A 183 17.63 7.21 17.46
N TYR A 184 17.45 7.01 18.78
CA TYR A 184 16.13 6.66 19.35
C TYR A 184 15.15 7.82 19.28
N LEU A 185 15.63 9.04 19.60
CA LEU A 185 14.82 10.25 19.50
C LEU A 185 14.45 10.56 18.05
N ASN A 186 15.37 10.37 17.12
CA ASN A 186 15.13 10.57 15.68
C ASN A 186 14.03 9.61 15.18
N MET A 187 14.13 8.31 15.49
CA MET A 187 13.10 7.33 15.13
C MET A 187 11.74 7.69 15.75
N ALA A 188 11.70 7.99 17.05
CA ALA A 188 10.47 8.36 17.74
C ALA A 188 9.85 9.64 17.15
N ALA A 189 10.66 10.67 16.88
CA ALA A 189 10.24 11.92 16.27
C ALA A 189 9.63 11.67 14.86
N LYS A 190 10.29 10.87 14.02
CA LYS A 190 9.79 10.50 12.70
C LYS A 190 8.42 9.83 12.77
N ILE A 191 8.25 8.85 13.64
CA ILE A 191 6.98 8.12 13.80
C ILE A 191 5.88 9.07 14.28
N ILE A 192 6.13 9.85 15.33
CA ILE A 192 5.15 10.77 15.91
C ILE A 192 4.77 11.87 14.90
N MET A 193 5.75 12.45 14.20
CA MET A 193 5.50 13.50 13.21
C MET A 193 4.69 12.98 12.03
N VAL A 194 5.07 11.86 11.43
CA VAL A 194 4.31 11.30 10.28
C VAL A 194 2.89 10.95 10.71
N ALA A 195 2.72 10.21 11.82
CA ALA A 195 1.40 9.80 12.29
C ALA A 195 0.54 11.01 12.73
N GLY A 196 1.11 11.94 13.50
CA GLY A 196 0.42 13.12 13.99
C GLY A 196 0.02 14.08 12.87
N LEU A 197 0.95 14.41 11.96
CA LEU A 197 0.66 15.31 10.83
C LEU A 197 -0.35 14.67 9.86
N TYR A 198 -0.23 13.35 9.60
CA TYR A 198 -1.18 12.65 8.76
C TYR A 198 -2.60 12.72 9.36
N ALA A 199 -2.75 12.43 10.65
CA ALA A 199 -4.02 12.53 11.35
C ALA A 199 -4.58 13.97 11.35
N LEU A 200 -3.74 14.97 11.61
CA LEU A 200 -4.13 16.39 11.63
C LEU A 200 -4.61 16.87 10.26
N VAL A 201 -3.87 16.56 9.19
CA VAL A 201 -4.25 16.98 7.83
C VAL A 201 -5.58 16.34 7.42
N LEU A 202 -5.77 15.06 7.68
CA LEU A 202 -7.02 14.36 7.35
C LEU A 202 -8.20 14.84 8.20
N TRP A 203 -7.96 15.18 9.44
CA TRP A 203 -8.98 15.81 10.30
C TRP A 203 -9.39 17.18 9.75
N LYS A 204 -8.42 18.02 9.37
CA LYS A 204 -8.67 19.35 8.80
C LYS A 204 -9.37 19.28 7.43
N LEU A 205 -9.02 18.29 6.61
CA LEU A 205 -9.65 18.06 5.30
C LEU A 205 -11.02 17.39 5.39
N GLN A 206 -11.54 17.11 6.60
CA GLN A 206 -12.83 16.46 6.85
C GLN A 206 -13.00 15.18 6.00
N SER A 207 -11.95 14.39 5.82
CA SER A 207 -11.99 13.18 5.03
C SER A 207 -13.11 12.25 5.58
N THR A 208 -14.07 11.91 4.72
CA THR A 208 -15.19 11.03 5.07
C THR A 208 -14.72 9.70 5.64
N ILE A 209 -13.62 9.16 5.09
CA ILE A 209 -13.02 7.90 5.54
C ILE A 209 -12.43 8.03 6.93
N PHE A 210 -11.77 9.14 7.24
CA PHE A 210 -11.21 9.40 8.57
C PHE A 210 -12.31 9.50 9.64
N ARG A 211 -13.40 10.20 9.35
CA ARG A 211 -14.56 10.28 10.26
C ARG A 211 -15.21 8.92 10.48
N GLU A 212 -15.49 8.17 9.40
CA GLU A 212 -16.05 6.82 9.50
C GLU A 212 -15.13 5.88 10.31
N SER A 213 -13.81 5.98 10.14
CA SER A 213 -12.83 5.18 10.89
C SER A 213 -12.83 5.51 12.38
N ILE A 214 -12.88 6.80 12.74
CA ILE A 214 -12.96 7.23 14.15
C ILE A 214 -14.28 6.81 14.78
N GLU A 215 -15.41 6.99 14.09
CA GLU A 215 -16.72 6.58 14.58
C GLU A 215 -16.79 5.06 14.85
N PHE A 216 -16.16 4.27 13.96
CA PHE A 216 -16.09 2.82 14.14
C PHE A 216 -15.27 2.43 15.38
N LEU A 217 -14.10 3.09 15.60
CA LEU A 217 -13.26 2.86 16.77
C LEU A 217 -13.94 3.27 18.07
N LEU A 218 -14.67 4.39 18.07
CA LEU A 218 -15.38 4.89 19.24
C LEU A 218 -16.61 4.03 19.58
N LYS A 219 -17.34 3.52 18.56
CA LYS A 219 -18.46 2.58 18.78
C LYS A 219 -17.99 1.25 19.39
N LYS A 220 -16.84 0.72 18.96
CA LYS A 220 -16.26 -0.52 19.50
C LYS A 220 -15.83 -0.38 20.97
N LYS A 221 -15.58 0.84 21.45
CA LYS A 221 -15.20 1.11 22.85
C LYS A 221 -16.41 1.24 23.78
N ARG A 222 -17.65 1.30 23.22
CA ARG A 222 -18.92 1.43 23.96
C ARG A 222 -19.76 0.14 23.99
N ALA A 223 -19.31 -0.92 23.29
CA ALA A 223 -19.84 -2.27 23.36
C ALA A 223 -18.86 -3.19 24.12
#